data_a0b604843f97613644e1e6758db0a89b
#
_entry.id   a0b604843f97613644e1e6758db0a89b
#
_cell.length_a   1.000
_cell.length_b   1.000
_cell.length_c   1.000
_cell.angle_alpha   90.00
_cell.angle_beta   90.00
_cell.angle_gamma   90.00
#
_symmetry.space_group_name_H-M   'P 1'
#
loop_
_entity.id
_entity.type
_entity.pdbx_description
1 polymer ?
#
loop_
_entity_poly.entity_id
_entity_poly.type
_entity_poly.pdbx_seq_one_letter_code
_entity_poly.pdbx_strand_id
1 'polypeptide(L)'
;MKLKRFLSYEWDAIAGIATAVAASILHLLHMLDEGIMMPIVLVLMALLFINFMRHTRNNELTAEQVARTEDAISRIQAGLKLPEVILVGPLHLRSANEQFVRHMKGDTVWFNVCLSMYGPQALFDALLRPAVENPAVTSIQFILDESQKGLWQQTIQPRILGCTGSAKVREPRWRSLKKNISFILADSHASNGTEALLSFWGEPFMAESIDRHVPRYIFHVQKHSELLPHLVDLERHYVHSRQEEA
;
A
#
# COMPACT_ATOMS: atom_id res chain seq x y z
N MET A 1 -32.63 -1.94 24.18
CA MET A 1 -32.44 -0.73 23.33
C MET A 1 -33.35 -0.65 22.11
N LYS A 2 -34.12 -1.69 21.76
CA LYS A 2 -35.03 -1.71 20.57
C LYS A 2 -36.42 -1.08 20.83
N LEU A 3 -36.88 -1.00 22.06
CA LEU A 3 -38.23 -0.48 22.38
C LEU A 3 -38.34 1.05 22.27
N LYS A 4 -37.27 1.80 22.54
CA LYS A 4 -37.27 3.28 22.42
C LYS A 4 -37.33 3.78 20.97
N ARG A 5 -36.93 2.96 19.99
CA ARG A 5 -36.96 3.31 18.57
C ARG A 5 -38.35 3.16 17.95
N PHE A 6 -39.21 2.31 18.54
CA PHE A 6 -40.60 2.12 18.11
C PHE A 6 -41.53 3.26 18.57
N LEU A 7 -41.17 3.91 19.68
CA LEU A 7 -41.96 5.01 20.27
C LEU A 7 -41.68 6.38 19.64
N SER A 8 -40.63 6.51 18.81
CA SER A 8 -40.36 7.79 18.09
C SER A 8 -40.92 7.82 16.66
N TYR A 9 -41.51 6.74 16.22
CA TYR A 9 -42.03 6.60 14.89
C TYR A 9 -43.48 7.12 14.85
N GLU A 10 -43.62 8.34 14.37
CA GLU A 10 -44.82 8.83 13.70
C GLU A 10 -46.15 8.84 14.47
N TRP A 11 -46.11 9.02 15.79
CA TRP A 11 -47.35 9.21 16.52
C TRP A 11 -48.18 10.37 15.95
N ASP A 12 -47.54 11.40 15.44
CA ASP A 12 -48.20 12.55 14.79
C ASP A 12 -48.89 12.13 13.46
N ALA A 13 -48.28 11.24 12.69
CA ALA A 13 -48.88 10.69 11.45
C ALA A 13 -50.04 9.73 11.78
N ILE A 14 -49.85 8.87 12.79
CA ILE A 14 -50.90 7.95 13.24
C ILE A 14 -52.09 8.73 13.82
N ALA A 15 -51.83 9.75 14.62
CA ALA A 15 -52.86 10.62 15.15
C ALA A 15 -53.58 11.38 14.04
N GLY A 16 -52.87 11.89 13.03
CA GLY A 16 -53.46 12.55 11.87
C GLY A 16 -54.36 11.63 11.06
N ILE A 17 -53.91 10.40 10.79
CA ILE A 17 -54.70 9.39 10.07
C ILE A 17 -55.95 8.99 10.91
N ALA A 18 -55.80 8.74 12.18
CA ALA A 18 -56.88 8.37 13.08
C ALA A 18 -57.96 9.51 13.14
N THR A 19 -57.52 10.76 13.22
CA THR A 19 -58.37 11.92 13.23
C THR A 19 -59.12 12.09 11.90
N ALA A 20 -58.43 11.88 10.76
CA ALA A 20 -59.03 11.94 9.43
C ALA A 20 -60.12 10.86 9.24
N VAL A 21 -59.79 9.63 9.68
CA VAL A 21 -60.76 8.49 9.64
C VAL A 21 -61.95 8.77 10.54
N ALA A 22 -61.75 9.24 11.77
CA ALA A 22 -62.83 9.60 12.69
C ALA A 22 -63.71 10.72 12.13
N ALA A 23 -63.11 11.78 11.57
CA ALA A 23 -63.85 12.87 10.91
C ALA A 23 -64.66 12.36 9.70
N SER A 24 -64.11 11.46 8.88
CA SER A 24 -64.81 10.84 7.74
C SER A 24 -65.99 9.99 8.18
N ILE A 25 -65.83 9.20 9.26
CA ILE A 25 -66.94 8.38 9.82
C ILE A 25 -68.04 9.25 10.37
N LEU A 26 -67.71 10.30 11.12
CA LEU A 26 -68.69 11.25 11.68
C LEU A 26 -69.46 12.03 10.59
N HIS A 27 -68.76 12.34 9.48
CA HIS A 27 -69.41 12.96 8.32
C HIS A 27 -70.37 12.00 7.63
N LEU A 28 -69.98 10.74 7.46
CA LEU A 28 -70.80 9.71 6.84
C LEU A 28 -72.07 9.39 7.64
N LEU A 29 -72.00 9.59 8.97
CA LEU A 29 -73.14 9.45 9.91
C LEU A 29 -74.03 10.71 9.97
N HIS A 30 -73.79 11.71 9.14
CA HIS A 30 -74.50 12.99 9.16
C HIS A 30 -74.54 13.75 10.50
N MET A 31 -73.55 13.45 11.37
CA MET A 31 -73.44 14.08 12.70
C MET A 31 -72.59 15.37 12.68
N LEU A 32 -72.00 15.75 11.57
CA LEU A 32 -71.18 16.95 11.42
C LEU A 32 -71.89 17.93 10.48
N ASP A 33 -72.13 19.16 10.95
CA ASP A 33 -72.65 20.27 10.18
C ASP A 33 -71.58 20.74 9.18
N GLU A 34 -72.00 21.14 7.95
CA GLU A 34 -71.08 21.58 6.87
C GLU A 34 -70.18 22.75 7.33
N GLY A 35 -70.66 23.61 8.24
CA GLY A 35 -69.89 24.71 8.80
C GLY A 35 -68.68 24.29 9.62
N ILE A 36 -68.63 23.05 10.18
CA ILE A 36 -67.56 22.53 11.02
C ILE A 36 -66.54 21.75 10.19
N MET A 37 -66.92 21.23 9.03
CA MET A 37 -66.04 20.44 8.19
C MET A 37 -64.86 21.25 7.62
N MET A 38 -65.07 22.47 7.17
CA MET A 38 -64.02 23.32 6.59
C MET A 38 -62.84 23.58 7.59
N PRO A 39 -63.08 23.99 8.83
CA PRO A 39 -62.01 24.14 9.83
C PRO A 39 -61.25 22.85 10.10
N ILE A 40 -61.91 21.70 10.16
CA ILE A 40 -61.27 20.39 10.41
C ILE A 40 -60.33 20.03 9.25
N VAL A 41 -60.77 20.20 8.00
CA VAL A 41 -59.92 19.93 6.82
C VAL A 41 -58.73 20.87 6.80
N LEU A 42 -58.88 22.15 7.12
CA LEU A 42 -57.78 23.10 7.21
C LEU A 42 -56.73 22.72 8.26
N VAL A 43 -57.18 22.29 9.44
CA VAL A 43 -56.27 21.81 10.50
C VAL A 43 -55.53 20.56 10.08
N LEU A 44 -56.21 19.59 9.43
CA LEU A 44 -55.57 18.38 8.90
C LEU A 44 -54.55 18.70 7.82
N MET A 45 -54.85 19.61 6.88
CA MET A 45 -53.90 20.07 5.89
C MET A 45 -52.69 20.75 6.50
N ALA A 46 -52.87 21.59 7.52
CA ALA A 46 -51.78 22.23 8.24
C ALA A 46 -50.87 21.20 8.93
N LEU A 47 -51.45 20.20 9.60
CA LEU A 47 -50.70 19.12 10.24
C LEU A 47 -49.94 18.27 9.24
N LEU A 48 -50.55 17.94 8.09
CA LEU A 48 -49.87 17.23 7.00
C LEU A 48 -48.69 18.04 6.45
N PHE A 49 -48.88 19.35 6.27
CA PHE A 49 -47.81 20.23 5.78
C PHE A 49 -46.65 20.34 6.77
N ILE A 50 -46.93 20.47 8.07
CA ILE A 50 -45.91 20.49 9.13
C ILE A 50 -45.16 19.16 9.16
N ASN A 51 -45.85 18.03 9.05
CA ASN A 51 -45.23 16.71 9.02
C ASN A 51 -44.37 16.51 7.77
N PHE A 52 -44.80 16.95 6.61
CA PHE A 52 -44.05 16.95 5.38
C PHE A 52 -42.76 17.77 5.51
N MET A 53 -42.84 19.00 6.01
CA MET A 53 -41.69 19.87 6.26
C MET A 53 -40.68 19.24 7.22
N ARG A 54 -41.19 18.62 8.30
CA ARG A 54 -40.35 17.92 9.27
C ARG A 54 -39.64 16.68 8.66
N HIS A 55 -40.36 15.95 7.82
CA HIS A 55 -39.78 14.77 7.13
C HIS A 55 -38.71 15.19 6.12
N THR A 56 -38.93 16.23 5.34
CA THR A 56 -37.95 16.78 4.41
C THR A 56 -36.68 17.22 5.13
N ARG A 57 -36.82 17.96 6.22
CA ARG A 57 -35.68 18.41 7.02
C ARG A 57 -34.88 17.23 7.66
N ASN A 58 -35.59 16.20 8.13
CA ASN A 58 -34.92 15.01 8.66
C ASN A 58 -34.17 14.25 7.57
N ASN A 59 -34.71 14.18 6.36
CA ASN A 59 -34.02 13.54 5.23
C ASN A 59 -32.76 14.30 4.82
N GLU A 60 -32.81 15.64 4.82
CA GLU A 60 -31.63 16.48 4.55
C GLU A 60 -30.53 16.25 5.59
N LEU A 61 -30.86 16.23 6.89
CA LEU A 61 -29.90 15.96 7.97
C LEU A 61 -29.33 14.56 7.88
N THR A 62 -30.14 13.57 7.51
CA THR A 62 -29.68 12.19 7.32
C THR A 62 -28.75 12.10 6.11
N ALA A 63 -29.06 12.75 5.00
CA ALA A 63 -28.21 12.80 3.81
C ALA A 63 -26.86 13.45 4.11
N GLU A 64 -26.85 14.55 4.89
CA GLU A 64 -25.60 15.19 5.31
C GLU A 64 -24.75 14.28 6.22
N GLN A 65 -25.39 13.55 7.15
CA GLN A 65 -24.68 12.58 8.00
C GLN A 65 -24.09 11.42 7.20
N VAL A 66 -24.83 10.91 6.21
CA VAL A 66 -24.34 9.85 5.31
C VAL A 66 -23.12 10.35 4.53
N ALA A 67 -23.20 11.53 3.93
CA ALA A 67 -22.09 12.13 3.18
C ALA A 67 -20.84 12.33 4.05
N ARG A 68 -21.00 12.80 5.30
CA ARG A 68 -19.87 12.92 6.25
C ARG A 68 -19.27 11.57 6.63
N THR A 69 -20.11 10.53 6.76
CA THR A 69 -19.64 9.18 7.08
C THR A 69 -18.88 8.56 5.91
N GLU A 70 -19.36 8.76 4.68
CA GLU A 70 -18.69 8.31 3.45
C GLU A 70 -17.31 8.99 3.30
N ASP A 71 -17.23 10.30 3.55
CA ASP A 71 -15.97 11.03 3.52
C ASP A 71 -14.99 10.53 4.59
N ALA A 72 -15.47 10.26 5.81
CA ALA A 72 -14.66 9.69 6.87
C ALA A 72 -14.16 8.27 6.52
N ILE A 73 -15.00 7.42 5.95
CA ILE A 73 -14.63 6.08 5.47
C ILE A 73 -13.58 6.18 4.36
N SER A 74 -13.77 7.09 3.39
CA SER A 74 -12.81 7.32 2.31
C SER A 74 -11.44 7.76 2.83
N ARG A 75 -11.40 8.64 3.83
CA ARG A 75 -10.15 9.07 4.49
C ARG A 75 -9.47 7.92 5.23
N ILE A 76 -10.24 7.08 5.93
CA ILE A 76 -9.71 5.89 6.61
C ILE A 76 -9.16 4.89 5.59
N GLN A 77 -9.88 4.64 4.50
CA GLN A 77 -9.42 3.74 3.43
C GLN A 77 -8.15 4.26 2.75
N ALA A 78 -8.05 5.57 2.49
CA ALA A 78 -6.85 6.19 1.95
C ALA A 78 -5.65 6.07 2.92
N GLY A 79 -5.90 6.20 4.24
CA GLY A 79 -4.86 6.02 5.27
C GLY A 79 -4.45 4.56 5.50
N LEU A 80 -5.30 3.60 5.13
CA LEU A 80 -5.02 2.15 5.21
C LEU A 80 -4.34 1.60 3.97
N LYS A 81 -4.19 2.40 2.89
CA LYS A 81 -3.44 1.98 1.71
C LYS A 81 -1.98 1.80 2.11
N LEU A 82 -1.51 0.56 2.08
CA LEU A 82 -0.12 0.23 2.38
C LEU A 82 0.80 1.01 1.41
N PRO A 83 1.89 1.62 1.92
CA PRO A 83 2.82 2.34 1.06
C PRO A 83 3.44 1.37 0.05
N GLU A 84 3.45 1.76 -1.21
CA GLU A 84 4.06 0.97 -2.29
C GLU A 84 5.57 0.93 -2.18
N VAL A 85 6.15 2.03 -1.68
CA VAL A 85 7.59 2.22 -1.52
C VAL A 85 7.86 2.85 -0.16
N ILE A 86 8.74 2.26 0.61
CA ILE A 86 9.14 2.74 1.93
C ILE A 86 10.57 3.28 1.83
N LEU A 87 10.76 4.55 2.15
CA LEU A 87 12.10 5.14 2.27
C LEU A 87 12.75 4.68 3.55
N VAL A 88 13.90 4.03 3.43
CA VAL A 88 14.73 3.57 4.55
C VAL A 88 15.92 4.51 4.70
N GLY A 89 15.94 5.24 5.79
CA GLY A 89 17.04 6.15 6.12
C GLY A 89 18.27 5.47 6.70
N PRO A 90 19.38 6.21 6.86
CA PRO A 90 20.68 5.66 7.23
C PRO A 90 20.70 4.93 8.57
N LEU A 91 19.90 5.34 9.55
CA LEU A 91 19.81 4.69 10.85
C LEU A 91 19.24 3.27 10.79
N HIS A 92 18.38 2.99 9.82
CA HIS A 92 17.70 1.72 9.64
C HIS A 92 18.23 0.89 8.47
N LEU A 93 19.22 1.41 7.75
CA LEU A 93 19.73 0.79 6.53
C LEU A 93 20.20 -0.65 6.78
N ARG A 94 21.00 -0.86 7.81
CA ARG A 94 21.53 -2.17 8.15
C ARG A 94 20.43 -3.15 8.56
N SER A 95 19.55 -2.74 9.47
CA SER A 95 18.46 -3.61 9.94
C SER A 95 17.48 -3.95 8.83
N ALA A 96 17.16 -3.01 7.94
CA ALA A 96 16.29 -3.25 6.79
C ALA A 96 16.92 -4.22 5.79
N ASN A 97 18.22 -4.08 5.48
CA ASN A 97 18.91 -5.05 4.64
C ASN A 97 18.97 -6.44 5.28
N GLU A 98 19.34 -6.53 6.56
CA GLU A 98 19.38 -7.81 7.28
C GLU A 98 17.99 -8.48 7.30
N GLN A 99 16.94 -7.71 7.51
CA GLN A 99 15.56 -8.21 7.48
C GLN A 99 15.16 -8.68 6.08
N PHE A 100 15.44 -7.89 5.05
CA PHE A 100 15.15 -8.24 3.66
C PHE A 100 15.85 -9.55 3.27
N VAL A 101 17.16 -9.64 3.53
CA VAL A 101 17.98 -10.84 3.22
C VAL A 101 17.49 -12.08 3.97
N ARG A 102 17.05 -11.92 5.22
CA ARG A 102 16.51 -13.02 6.04
C ARG A 102 15.20 -13.57 5.47
N HIS A 103 14.39 -12.73 4.87
CA HIS A 103 13.10 -13.13 4.29
C HIS A 103 13.16 -13.55 2.83
N MET A 104 14.33 -13.43 2.18
CA MET A 104 14.53 -13.84 0.80
C MET A 104 14.27 -15.33 0.60
N LYS A 105 13.66 -15.68 -0.53
CA LYS A 105 13.49 -17.05 -1.02
C LYS A 105 13.59 -17.12 -2.53
N GLY A 106 13.78 -18.34 -3.05
CA GLY A 106 13.80 -18.60 -4.49
C GLY A 106 14.99 -17.99 -5.21
N ASP A 107 14.80 -17.62 -6.46
CA ASP A 107 15.80 -16.98 -7.28
C ASP A 107 15.88 -15.48 -6.96
N THR A 108 17.09 -14.97 -6.80
CA THR A 108 17.35 -13.57 -6.47
C THR A 108 18.24 -12.91 -7.50
N VAL A 109 17.96 -11.63 -7.78
CA VAL A 109 18.73 -10.84 -8.75
C VAL A 109 19.35 -9.62 -8.07
N TRP A 110 20.63 -9.46 -8.25
CA TRP A 110 21.44 -8.38 -7.69
C TRP A 110 21.95 -7.52 -8.85
N PHE A 111 21.18 -6.47 -9.17
CA PHE A 111 21.42 -5.62 -10.32
C PHE A 111 22.26 -4.40 -9.93
N ASN A 112 23.40 -4.22 -10.61
CA ASN A 112 24.29 -3.07 -10.49
C ASN A 112 24.63 -2.68 -9.04
N VAL A 113 24.73 -3.66 -8.16
CA VAL A 113 25.07 -3.42 -6.76
C VAL A 113 26.53 -2.98 -6.61
N CYS A 114 26.78 -2.08 -5.66
CA CYS A 114 28.12 -1.58 -5.39
C CYS A 114 28.96 -2.63 -4.66
N LEU A 115 29.83 -3.33 -5.37
CA LEU A 115 30.69 -4.37 -4.77
C LEU A 115 31.63 -3.82 -3.70
N SER A 116 32.04 -2.56 -3.78
CA SER A 116 32.91 -1.95 -2.75
C SER A 116 32.24 -1.92 -1.37
N MET A 117 30.91 -1.93 -1.31
CA MET A 117 30.18 -2.05 -0.03
C MET A 117 30.46 -3.37 0.67
N TYR A 118 30.70 -4.44 -0.06
CA TYR A 118 30.97 -5.78 0.49
C TYR A 118 32.48 -6.02 0.68
N GLY A 119 33.32 -5.04 0.37
CA GLY A 119 34.77 -5.08 0.61
C GLY A 119 35.15 -5.21 2.10
N PRO A 120 34.61 -4.40 3.02
CA PRO A 120 34.81 -4.59 4.45
C PRO A 120 34.19 -5.90 4.95
N GLN A 121 34.94 -6.68 5.73
CA GLN A 121 34.46 -7.99 6.21
C GLN A 121 33.16 -7.89 6.99
N ALA A 122 33.00 -6.88 7.84
CA ALA A 122 31.79 -6.68 8.62
C ALA A 122 30.54 -6.46 7.77
N LEU A 123 30.67 -5.78 6.61
CA LEU A 123 29.55 -5.54 5.70
C LEU A 123 29.28 -6.79 4.83
N PHE A 124 30.31 -7.51 4.42
CA PHE A 124 30.13 -8.79 3.76
C PHE A 124 29.35 -9.77 4.66
N ASP A 125 29.77 -9.90 5.92
CA ASP A 125 29.14 -10.81 6.88
C ASP A 125 27.71 -10.39 7.27
N ALA A 126 27.41 -9.09 7.24
CA ALA A 126 26.08 -8.58 7.59
C ALA A 126 25.09 -8.62 6.41
N LEU A 127 25.56 -8.42 5.18
CA LEU A 127 24.67 -8.14 4.05
C LEU A 127 24.69 -9.23 2.97
N LEU A 128 25.87 -9.77 2.60
CA LEU A 128 25.97 -10.70 1.49
C LEU A 128 26.02 -12.16 1.96
N ARG A 129 26.85 -12.48 2.98
CA ARG A 129 26.95 -13.83 3.52
C ARG A 129 25.58 -14.42 3.91
N PRO A 130 24.69 -13.70 4.63
CA PRO A 130 23.38 -14.24 5.00
C PRO A 130 22.51 -14.59 3.79
N ALA A 131 22.63 -13.88 2.66
CA ALA A 131 21.92 -14.21 1.43
C ALA A 131 22.46 -15.49 0.80
N VAL A 132 23.79 -15.65 0.75
CA VAL A 132 24.46 -16.85 0.20
C VAL A 132 24.17 -18.08 1.06
N GLU A 133 24.14 -17.95 2.37
CA GLU A 133 23.92 -19.06 3.30
C GLU A 133 22.44 -19.35 3.58
N ASN A 134 21.51 -18.47 3.15
CA ASN A 134 20.08 -18.66 3.35
C ASN A 134 19.57 -19.92 2.60
N PRO A 135 19.07 -20.95 3.29
CA PRO A 135 18.64 -22.19 2.65
C PRO A 135 17.40 -22.02 1.76
N ALA A 136 16.61 -20.96 1.97
CA ALA A 136 15.43 -20.67 1.17
C ALA A 136 15.76 -20.01 -0.19
N VAL A 137 16.97 -19.47 -0.35
CA VAL A 137 17.46 -18.91 -1.62
C VAL A 137 17.96 -20.04 -2.50
N THR A 138 17.41 -20.15 -3.70
CA THR A 138 17.75 -21.19 -4.68
C THR A 138 18.92 -20.77 -5.55
N SER A 139 18.93 -19.52 -6.02
CA SER A 139 20.03 -18.98 -6.79
C SER A 139 20.20 -17.47 -6.58
N ILE A 140 21.43 -17.00 -6.79
CA ILE A 140 21.81 -15.58 -6.75
C ILE A 140 22.46 -15.25 -8.10
N GLN A 141 21.81 -14.38 -8.87
CA GLN A 141 22.33 -13.88 -10.14
C GLN A 141 22.78 -12.43 -9.98
N PHE A 142 24.05 -12.18 -10.20
CA PHE A 142 24.57 -10.80 -10.30
C PHE A 142 24.53 -10.32 -11.75
N ILE A 143 24.09 -9.09 -11.96
CA ILE A 143 24.21 -8.32 -13.19
C ILE A 143 25.01 -7.08 -12.85
N LEU A 144 26.24 -6.98 -13.30
CA LEU A 144 27.22 -6.00 -12.83
C LEU A 144 27.84 -5.22 -13.97
N ASP A 145 28.25 -3.99 -13.67
CA ASP A 145 29.04 -3.19 -14.58
C ASP A 145 30.45 -3.80 -14.77
N GLU A 146 30.93 -3.79 -16.01
CA GLU A 146 32.24 -4.35 -16.36
C GLU A 146 33.40 -3.76 -15.54
N SER A 147 33.30 -2.50 -15.14
CA SER A 147 34.31 -1.85 -14.30
C SER A 147 34.48 -2.51 -12.92
N GLN A 148 33.51 -3.27 -12.46
CA GLN A 148 33.56 -3.98 -11.17
C GLN A 148 34.20 -5.38 -11.26
N LYS A 149 34.58 -5.86 -12.46
CA LYS A 149 35.10 -7.22 -12.69
C LYS A 149 36.34 -7.52 -11.86
N GLY A 150 37.26 -6.58 -11.78
CA GLY A 150 38.47 -6.76 -10.95
C GLY A 150 38.15 -6.92 -9.47
N LEU A 151 37.26 -6.09 -8.94
CA LEU A 151 36.86 -6.16 -7.53
C LEU A 151 36.11 -7.45 -7.20
N TRP A 152 35.26 -7.93 -8.13
CA TRP A 152 34.61 -9.23 -8.00
C TRP A 152 35.64 -10.35 -7.86
N GLN A 153 36.56 -10.49 -8.82
CA GLN A 153 37.51 -11.58 -8.87
C GLN A 153 38.51 -11.57 -7.70
N GLN A 154 38.98 -10.39 -7.29
CA GLN A 154 40.01 -10.25 -6.27
C GLN A 154 39.47 -10.31 -4.84
N THR A 155 38.22 -9.85 -4.62
CA THR A 155 37.72 -9.64 -3.26
C THR A 155 36.43 -10.39 -2.96
N ILE A 156 35.44 -10.31 -3.82
CA ILE A 156 34.09 -10.79 -3.49
C ILE A 156 33.95 -12.28 -3.75
N GLN A 157 34.38 -12.76 -4.93
CA GLN A 157 34.28 -14.16 -5.32
C GLN A 157 35.04 -15.10 -4.35
N PRO A 158 36.28 -14.81 -3.92
CA PRO A 158 36.97 -15.69 -2.96
C PRO A 158 36.24 -15.81 -1.62
N ARG A 159 35.61 -14.74 -1.17
CA ARG A 159 34.80 -14.76 0.07
C ARG A 159 33.54 -15.56 -0.08
N ILE A 160 32.83 -15.41 -1.21
CA ILE A 160 31.64 -16.20 -1.53
C ILE A 160 32.00 -17.69 -1.55
N LEU A 161 33.11 -18.07 -2.16
CA LEU A 161 33.56 -19.46 -2.21
C LEU A 161 33.81 -20.05 -0.83
N GLY A 162 34.11 -19.21 0.17
CA GLY A 162 34.27 -19.63 1.57
C GLY A 162 32.92 -19.77 2.33
N CYS A 163 31.78 -19.41 1.72
CA CYS A 163 30.48 -19.52 2.36
C CYS A 163 29.81 -20.86 2.10
N THR A 164 29.01 -21.31 3.08
CA THR A 164 28.11 -22.45 2.89
C THR A 164 27.03 -22.06 1.88
N GLY A 165 26.90 -22.84 0.79
CA GLY A 165 25.90 -22.51 -0.27
C GLY A 165 26.45 -21.63 -1.39
N SER A 166 27.76 -21.45 -1.50
CA SER A 166 28.41 -20.72 -2.61
C SER A 166 28.00 -21.20 -4.01
N ALA A 167 27.64 -22.47 -4.17
CA ALA A 167 27.17 -23.05 -5.43
C ALA A 167 25.85 -22.40 -5.97
N LYS A 168 25.10 -21.69 -5.13
CA LYS A 168 23.91 -20.95 -5.56
C LYS A 168 24.24 -19.67 -6.31
N VAL A 169 25.44 -19.14 -6.11
CA VAL A 169 25.88 -17.89 -6.77
C VAL A 169 26.30 -18.21 -8.18
N ARG A 170 25.52 -17.74 -9.13
CA ARG A 170 25.82 -17.91 -10.56
C ARG A 170 26.93 -16.97 -10.99
N GLU A 171 27.63 -17.33 -12.07
CA GLU A 171 28.62 -16.44 -12.71
C GLU A 171 27.95 -15.09 -13.00
N PRO A 172 28.57 -13.95 -12.60
CA PRO A 172 28.01 -12.64 -12.89
C PRO A 172 27.87 -12.36 -14.37
N ARG A 173 26.78 -11.71 -14.74
CA ARG A 173 26.61 -11.17 -16.09
C ARG A 173 27.22 -9.79 -16.14
N TRP A 174 28.27 -9.64 -16.93
CA TRP A 174 28.97 -8.39 -17.12
C TRP A 174 28.31 -7.59 -18.23
N ARG A 175 27.99 -6.32 -17.95
CA ARG A 175 27.32 -5.40 -18.90
C ARG A 175 27.90 -4.01 -18.75
N SER A 176 27.81 -3.21 -19.83
CA SER A 176 28.03 -1.78 -19.73
C SER A 176 26.76 -1.14 -19.15
N LEU A 177 26.78 -0.80 -17.87
CA LEU A 177 25.62 -0.29 -17.15
C LEU A 177 25.76 1.21 -16.88
N LYS A 178 24.66 1.95 -17.03
CA LYS A 178 24.60 3.31 -16.49
C LYS A 178 24.53 3.20 -14.97
N LYS A 179 25.44 3.91 -14.29
CA LYS A 179 25.58 3.84 -12.81
C LYS A 179 24.54 4.69 -12.09
N ASN A 180 23.27 4.60 -12.46
CA ASN A 180 22.23 5.42 -11.83
C ASN A 180 21.25 4.60 -10.99
N ILE A 181 21.06 3.31 -11.29
CA ILE A 181 20.11 2.45 -10.58
C ILE A 181 20.83 1.19 -10.10
N SER A 182 20.55 0.81 -8.87
CA SER A 182 20.95 -0.45 -8.26
C SER A 182 19.77 -1.04 -7.51
N PHE A 183 19.52 -2.34 -7.67
CA PHE A 183 18.46 -2.99 -6.92
C PHE A 183 18.76 -4.47 -6.64
N ILE A 184 18.09 -4.99 -5.62
CA ILE A 184 18.05 -6.40 -5.30
C ILE A 184 16.59 -6.84 -5.39
N LEU A 185 16.29 -7.80 -6.28
CA LEU A 185 14.97 -8.42 -6.41
C LEU A 185 14.98 -9.78 -5.74
N ALA A 186 13.97 -10.06 -4.94
CA ALA A 186 13.79 -11.37 -4.33
C ALA A 186 12.32 -11.61 -3.98
N ASP A 187 11.91 -12.87 -4.02
CA ASP A 187 10.66 -13.26 -3.37
C ASP A 187 10.85 -13.27 -1.86
N SER A 188 9.80 -12.90 -1.13
CA SER A 188 9.82 -12.81 0.33
C SER A 188 8.87 -13.81 0.95
N HIS A 189 9.33 -14.50 2.01
CA HIS A 189 8.45 -15.30 2.85
C HIS A 189 7.44 -14.46 3.62
N ALA A 190 7.84 -13.26 4.04
CA ALA A 190 7.02 -12.41 4.89
C ALA A 190 5.79 -11.85 4.16
N SER A 191 5.95 -11.41 2.90
CA SER A 191 4.88 -10.84 2.10
C SER A 191 4.23 -11.83 1.14
N ASN A 192 4.85 -12.99 0.94
CA ASN A 192 4.49 -13.98 -0.07
C ASN A 192 4.35 -13.37 -1.48
N GLY A 193 5.36 -12.62 -1.88
CA GLY A 193 5.46 -11.97 -3.19
C GLY A 193 6.84 -11.40 -3.41
N THR A 194 7.11 -10.91 -4.61
CA THR A 194 8.37 -10.27 -4.96
C THR A 194 8.48 -8.89 -4.33
N GLU A 195 9.65 -8.55 -3.82
CA GLU A 195 10.01 -7.25 -3.26
C GLU A 195 11.35 -6.80 -3.81
N ALA A 196 11.67 -5.51 -3.68
CA ALA A 196 12.97 -5.01 -4.05
C ALA A 196 13.56 -4.04 -3.04
N LEU A 197 14.88 -4.04 -2.92
CA LEU A 197 15.65 -2.94 -2.36
C LEU A 197 16.26 -2.14 -3.50
N LEU A 198 15.81 -0.89 -3.68
CA LEU A 198 16.23 0.00 -4.74
C LEU A 198 17.12 1.12 -4.19
N SER A 199 18.20 1.45 -4.88
CA SER A 199 19.04 2.61 -4.58
C SER A 199 19.50 3.28 -5.88
N PHE A 200 19.94 4.53 -5.78
CA PHE A 200 20.44 5.30 -6.91
C PHE A 200 21.91 5.66 -6.70
N TRP A 201 22.66 5.61 -7.81
CA TRP A 201 24.05 5.98 -7.83
C TRP A 201 24.22 7.44 -8.27
N GLY A 202 25.23 8.11 -7.73
CA GLY A 202 25.61 9.47 -8.17
C GLY A 202 24.72 10.60 -7.70
N GLU A 203 23.63 10.29 -6.98
CA GLU A 203 22.81 11.31 -6.36
C GLU A 203 23.48 11.81 -5.06
N PRO A 204 23.60 13.15 -4.83
CA PRO A 204 24.29 13.69 -3.69
C PRO A 204 23.79 13.16 -2.34
N PHE A 205 22.50 12.93 -2.19
CA PHE A 205 21.88 12.38 -0.99
C PHE A 205 22.01 10.84 -0.89
N MET A 206 22.32 10.16 -1.99
CA MET A 206 22.52 8.70 -2.05
C MET A 206 24.00 8.32 -2.00
N ALA A 207 24.86 9.28 -2.08
CA ALA A 207 26.34 9.30 -2.03
C ALA A 207 27.09 8.11 -2.64
N GLU A 208 27.92 8.42 -3.59
CA GLU A 208 29.00 7.52 -4.09
C GLU A 208 30.09 7.28 -3.05
N SER A 209 30.36 8.27 -2.21
CA SER A 209 31.54 8.23 -1.37
C SER A 209 31.29 7.44 -0.10
N ILE A 210 32.31 6.68 0.23
CA ILE A 210 32.52 6.03 1.51
C ILE A 210 32.65 7.08 2.64
N ASP A 211 32.47 8.36 2.32
CA ASP A 211 32.55 9.43 3.31
C ASP A 211 31.45 9.23 4.35
N ARG A 212 31.89 8.86 5.55
CA ARG A 212 31.07 8.34 6.66
C ARG A 212 29.98 9.30 7.15
N HIS A 213 29.95 10.50 6.61
CA HIS A 213 29.04 11.58 7.01
C HIS A 213 27.87 11.81 6.06
N VAL A 214 27.85 11.14 4.89
CA VAL A 214 26.75 11.32 3.93
C VAL A 214 25.67 10.26 4.17
N PRO A 215 24.44 10.68 4.49
CA PRO A 215 23.34 9.75 4.71
C PRO A 215 23.04 8.97 3.43
N ARG A 216 22.92 7.68 3.57
CA ARG A 216 22.50 6.80 2.48
C ARG A 216 21.07 6.37 2.68
N TYR A 217 20.31 6.42 1.62
CA TYR A 217 18.91 5.99 1.61
C TYR A 217 18.73 4.83 0.64
N ILE A 218 17.84 3.90 1.01
CA ILE A 218 17.32 2.88 0.11
C ILE A 218 15.80 2.92 0.11
N PHE A 219 15.21 2.45 -0.95
CA PHE A 219 13.77 2.33 -1.12
C PHE A 219 13.40 0.86 -1.05
N HIS A 220 12.60 0.48 -0.05
CA HIS A 220 12.02 -0.85 -0.01
C HIS A 220 10.72 -0.84 -0.83
N VAL A 221 10.77 -1.46 -2.01
CA VAL A 221 9.65 -1.56 -2.94
C VAL A 221 8.83 -2.78 -2.57
N GLN A 222 7.56 -2.55 -2.23
CA GLN A 222 6.65 -3.58 -1.74
C GLN A 222 6.05 -4.39 -2.88
N LYS A 223 5.60 -5.62 -2.60
CA LYS A 223 5.06 -6.57 -3.60
C LYS A 223 3.90 -6.04 -4.46
N HIS A 224 3.17 -5.05 -3.96
CA HIS A 224 2.03 -4.45 -4.67
C HIS A 224 2.37 -3.15 -5.39
N SER A 225 3.66 -2.79 -5.43
CA SER A 225 4.12 -1.57 -6.08
C SER A 225 4.09 -1.70 -7.60
N GLU A 226 3.58 -0.68 -8.26
CA GLU A 226 3.61 -0.56 -9.73
C GLU A 226 5.05 -0.43 -10.28
N LEU A 227 6.03 -0.15 -9.42
CA LEU A 227 7.44 -0.07 -9.81
C LEU A 227 8.07 -1.46 -10.04
N LEU A 228 7.59 -2.51 -9.35
CA LEU A 228 8.18 -3.86 -9.47
C LEU A 228 8.20 -4.43 -10.89
N PRO A 229 7.11 -4.37 -11.67
CA PRO A 229 7.14 -4.82 -13.06
C PRO A 229 8.25 -4.16 -13.88
N HIS A 230 8.48 -2.86 -13.69
CA HIS A 230 9.53 -2.14 -14.40
C HIS A 230 10.94 -2.59 -14.00
N LEU A 231 11.18 -2.93 -12.72
CA LEU A 231 12.46 -3.48 -12.28
C LEU A 231 12.69 -4.89 -12.84
N VAL A 232 11.65 -5.70 -12.90
CA VAL A 232 11.69 -7.04 -13.52
C VAL A 232 11.93 -6.95 -15.02
N ASP A 233 11.29 -6.03 -15.71
CA ASP A 233 11.50 -5.82 -17.15
C ASP A 233 12.92 -5.31 -17.44
N LEU A 234 13.45 -4.43 -16.59
CA LEU A 234 14.83 -3.95 -16.67
C LEU A 234 15.82 -5.12 -16.49
N GLU A 235 15.60 -5.96 -15.51
CA GLU A 235 16.39 -7.18 -15.29
C GLU A 235 16.36 -8.08 -16.54
N ARG A 236 15.16 -8.39 -17.05
CA ARG A 236 14.98 -9.23 -18.23
C ARG A 236 15.69 -8.67 -19.45
N HIS A 237 15.62 -7.36 -19.66
CA HIS A 237 16.31 -6.70 -20.76
C HIS A 237 17.81 -7.00 -20.70
N TYR A 238 18.46 -6.83 -19.57
CA TYR A 238 19.89 -7.09 -19.40
C TYR A 238 20.26 -8.58 -19.30
N VAL A 239 19.32 -9.44 -18.97
CA VAL A 239 19.52 -10.88 -19.00
C VAL A 239 19.48 -11.42 -20.43
N HIS A 240 18.55 -10.93 -21.27
CA HIS A 240 18.30 -11.47 -22.61
C HIS A 240 18.98 -10.69 -23.74
N SER A 241 19.35 -9.43 -23.51
CA SER A 241 20.12 -8.70 -24.52
C SER A 241 21.44 -9.45 -24.77
N ARG A 242 21.51 -10.13 -25.90
CA ARG A 242 22.78 -10.65 -26.43
C ARG A 242 23.75 -9.49 -26.58
N GLN A 243 25.04 -9.76 -26.38
CA GLN A 243 26.11 -8.86 -26.83
C GLN A 243 25.94 -8.60 -28.33
N GLU A 244 25.12 -7.66 -28.70
CA GLU A 244 25.23 -6.97 -29.96
C GLU A 244 26.11 -5.78 -29.67
N GLU A 245 27.42 -5.97 -29.87
CA GLU A 245 28.43 -4.97 -30.20
C GLU A 245 29.81 -5.48 -29.74
N ALA A 246 30.46 -6.21 -30.65
CA ALA A 246 31.88 -6.30 -30.72
C ALA A 246 32.34 -5.54 -32.00
#